data_22232493a9459b92eafc682f9c0994b7
#
_entry.id   22232493a9459b92eafc682f9c0994b7
#
_cell.length_a   1.000
_cell.length_b   1.000
_cell.length_c   1.000
_cell.angle_alpha   90.00
_cell.angle_beta   90.00
_cell.angle_gamma   90.00
#
_symmetry.space_group_name_H-M   'P 1'
#
loop_
_entity.id
_entity.type
_entity.pdbx_description
1 polymer ?
#
loop_
_entity_poly.entity_id
_entity_poly.type
_entity_poly.pdbx_seq_one_letter_code
_entity_poly.pdbx_strand_id
1 'polypeptide(L)'
;MPEEGGEKVLDYYAVAEGSPVAGCMVKEVSWPKACLLVSIRRGEKELIPKGKTKIQTGDVIITMTDEAHNGEVCDQMKQLCRNE
;
A
#
# COMPACT_ATOMS: atom_id res chain seq x y z
N MET A 1 -2.41 1.73 -30.00
CA MET A 1 -2.35 0.63 -29.07
C MET A 1 -2.94 1.01 -27.72
N PRO A 2 -3.99 0.38 -27.35
CA PRO A 2 -4.62 0.72 -26.08
C PRO A 2 -3.78 0.28 -24.90
N GLU A 3 -3.85 1.09 -23.89
CA GLU A 3 -3.20 0.78 -22.62
C GLU A 3 -4.10 -0.11 -21.81
N GLU A 4 -3.50 -1.09 -21.21
CA GLU A 4 -4.26 -1.89 -20.30
C GLU A 4 -4.44 -1.14 -19.00
N GLY A 5 -5.66 -1.09 -18.51
CA GLY A 5 -5.93 -0.51 -17.22
C GLY A 5 -6.04 0.99 -17.18
N GLY A 6 -5.82 1.67 -18.30
CA GLY A 6 -5.96 3.11 -18.33
C GLY A 6 -4.91 3.86 -17.54
N GLU A 7 -5.28 4.99 -16.98
CA GLU A 7 -4.34 5.84 -16.27
C GLU A 7 -3.92 5.25 -14.94
N LYS A 8 -2.68 5.56 -14.56
CA LYS A 8 -2.16 5.13 -13.27
C LYS A 8 -2.56 6.08 -12.17
N VAL A 9 -2.84 5.55 -11.02
CA VAL A 9 -3.29 6.31 -9.86
C VAL A 9 -2.38 6.00 -8.69
N LEU A 10 -1.89 7.03 -8.03
CA LEU A 10 -1.11 6.88 -6.80
C LEU A 10 -2.02 7.16 -5.62
N ASP A 11 -1.95 6.30 -4.62
CA ASP A 11 -2.70 6.49 -3.38
C ASP A 11 -1.78 6.32 -2.19
N TYR A 12 -2.16 6.95 -1.09
CA TYR A 12 -1.38 7.03 0.12
C TYR A 12 -2.23 6.49 1.28
N TYR A 13 -1.67 5.54 2.04
CA TYR A 13 -2.40 4.93 3.15
C TYR A 13 -1.57 4.99 4.41
N ALA A 14 -2.06 5.69 5.42
CA ALA A 14 -1.40 5.75 6.70
C ALA A 14 -1.65 4.46 7.47
N VAL A 15 -0.61 3.92 8.07
CA VAL A 15 -0.69 2.68 8.84
C VAL A 15 -1.13 3.02 10.26
N ALA A 16 -2.33 2.59 10.62
CA ALA A 16 -2.87 2.86 11.93
C ALA A 16 -2.32 1.89 12.96
N GLU A 17 -2.25 2.34 14.18
CA GLU A 17 -1.86 1.49 15.29
C GLU A 17 -2.87 0.35 15.43
N GLY A 18 -2.36 -0.87 15.53
CA GLY A 18 -3.23 -2.03 15.65
C GLY A 18 -3.81 -2.53 14.35
N SER A 19 -3.43 -1.91 13.21
CA SER A 19 -3.90 -2.39 11.92
C SER A 19 -3.24 -3.71 11.57
N PRO A 20 -3.86 -4.47 10.65
CA PRO A 20 -3.29 -5.77 10.28
C PRO A 20 -1.86 -5.73 9.78
N VAL A 21 -1.46 -4.66 9.09
CA VAL A 21 -0.09 -4.62 8.55
C VAL A 21 0.93 -4.07 9.53
N ALA A 22 0.50 -3.43 10.62
CA ALA A 22 1.45 -2.84 11.56
C ALA A 22 2.30 -3.92 12.20
N GLY A 23 3.61 -3.78 12.10
CA GLY A 23 4.55 -4.75 12.66
C GLY A 23 4.87 -5.92 11.75
N CYS A 24 4.25 -6.01 10.60
CA CYS A 24 4.51 -7.11 9.66
C CYS A 24 5.58 -6.71 8.66
N MET A 25 6.26 -7.71 8.12
CA MET A 25 7.13 -7.47 6.98
C MET A 25 6.29 -7.44 5.72
N VAL A 26 6.78 -6.71 4.71
CA VAL A 26 6.05 -6.59 3.46
C VAL A 26 5.70 -7.96 2.89
N LYS A 27 6.63 -8.92 2.97
CA LYS A 27 6.41 -10.24 2.40
C LYS A 27 5.35 -11.05 3.14
N GLU A 28 4.98 -10.62 4.34
CA GLU A 28 4.00 -11.35 5.14
C GLU A 28 2.57 -10.93 4.88
N VAL A 29 2.38 -9.89 4.08
CA VAL A 29 1.08 -9.29 3.86
C VAL A 29 0.55 -9.73 2.51
N SER A 30 -0.75 -10.06 2.46
CA SER A 30 -1.41 -10.38 1.18
C SER A 30 -1.92 -9.08 0.58
N TRP A 31 -1.10 -8.49 -0.27
CA TRP A 31 -1.44 -7.21 -0.89
C TRP A 31 -2.45 -7.40 -2.01
N PRO A 32 -3.24 -6.37 -2.34
CA PRO A 32 -4.12 -6.46 -3.51
C PRO A 32 -3.30 -6.75 -4.75
N LYS A 33 -3.84 -7.60 -5.62
CA LYS A 33 -3.08 -8.05 -6.78
C LYS A 33 -2.88 -6.95 -7.81
N ALA A 34 -3.81 -6.04 -7.89
CA ALA A 34 -3.78 -5.03 -8.95
C ALA A 34 -3.06 -3.77 -8.50
N CYS A 35 -2.19 -3.85 -7.51
CA CYS A 35 -1.45 -2.67 -7.07
C CYS A 35 0.02 -2.99 -6.92
N LEU A 36 0.82 -1.93 -7.04
CA LEU A 36 2.25 -2.00 -6.86
C LEU A 36 2.62 -1.12 -5.67
N LEU A 37 3.40 -1.67 -4.75
CA LEU A 37 3.93 -0.86 -3.66
C LEU A 37 5.07 -0.03 -4.19
N VAL A 38 4.89 1.28 -4.15
CA VAL A 38 5.87 2.20 -4.72
C VAL A 38 6.89 2.62 -3.68
N SER A 39 6.42 2.95 -2.48
CA SER A 39 7.28 3.53 -1.47
C SER A 39 6.61 3.41 -0.11
N ILE A 40 7.42 3.48 0.93
CA ILE A 40 6.93 3.61 2.30
C ILE A 40 7.59 4.84 2.88
N ARG A 41 6.79 5.79 3.33
CA ARG A 41 7.30 7.02 3.94
C ARG A 41 7.27 6.89 5.45
N ARG A 42 8.41 7.13 6.07
CA ARG A 42 8.52 7.07 7.53
C ARG A 42 9.11 8.39 7.98
N GLY A 43 8.24 9.27 8.52
CA GLY A 43 8.67 10.61 8.82
C GLY A 43 9.10 11.31 7.56
N GLU A 44 10.33 11.77 7.49
CA GLU A 44 10.84 12.44 6.31
C GLU A 44 11.64 11.52 5.41
N LYS A 45 11.70 10.25 5.74
CA LYS A 45 12.45 9.28 4.96
C LYS A 45 11.51 8.51 4.04
N GLU A 46 12.07 8.11 2.90
CA GLU A 46 11.35 7.21 2.02
C GLU A 46 12.12 5.91 1.92
N LEU A 47 11.40 4.82 2.09
CA LEU A 47 11.99 3.50 2.04
C LEU A 47 11.52 2.79 0.78
N ILE A 48 12.42 2.03 0.18
CA ILE A 48 12.05 1.17 -0.93
C ILE A 48 11.48 -0.11 -0.33
N PRO A 49 10.20 -0.44 -0.60
CA PRO A 49 9.61 -1.63 0.00
C PRO A 49 10.25 -2.90 -0.52
N LYS A 50 10.79 -3.68 0.37
CA LYS A 50 11.34 -4.99 0.03
C LYS A 50 10.63 -6.02 0.89
N GLY A 51 10.81 -7.29 0.55
CA GLY A 51 10.13 -8.35 1.27
C GLY A 51 10.35 -8.30 2.77
N LYS A 52 11.56 -7.97 3.20
CA LYS A 52 11.90 -7.96 4.62
C LYS A 52 11.73 -6.61 5.29
N THR A 53 11.24 -5.61 4.55
CA THR A 53 10.98 -4.32 5.15
C THR A 53 9.84 -4.45 6.15
N LYS A 54 10.07 -4.01 7.38
CA LYS A 54 9.03 -4.08 8.41
C LYS A 54 8.21 -2.80 8.39
N ILE A 55 6.90 -2.97 8.41
CA ILE A 55 5.95 -1.86 8.36
C ILE A 55 5.67 -1.44 9.80
N GLN A 56 5.71 -0.14 10.06
CA GLN A 56 5.50 0.41 11.39
C GLN A 56 4.30 1.32 11.42
N THR A 57 3.67 1.39 12.58
CA THR A 57 2.60 2.35 12.81
C THR A 57 3.09 3.75 12.46
N GLY A 58 2.27 4.50 11.75
CA GLY A 58 2.63 5.85 11.33
C GLY A 58 3.29 5.92 9.97
N ASP A 59 3.70 4.80 9.43
CA ASP A 59 4.21 4.78 8.05
C ASP A 59 3.09 5.15 7.09
N VAL A 60 3.46 5.66 5.92
CA VAL A 60 2.52 5.89 4.84
C VAL A 60 2.93 4.99 3.69
N ILE A 61 2.04 4.11 3.30
CA ILE A 61 2.28 3.20 2.18
C ILE A 61 1.76 3.84 0.92
N ILE A 62 2.62 3.96 -0.07
CA ILE A 62 2.27 4.58 -1.34
C ILE A 62 2.14 3.48 -2.39
N THR A 63 0.99 3.42 -3.03
CA THR A 63 0.69 2.39 -4.02
C THR A 63 0.39 3.02 -5.37
N MET A 64 0.55 2.24 -6.41
CA MET A 64 0.14 2.61 -7.75
C MET A 64 -0.77 1.53 -8.29
N THR A 65 -1.89 1.95 -8.87
CA THR A 65 -2.81 1.04 -9.52
C THR A 65 -3.36 1.76 -10.75
N ASP A 66 -4.24 1.13 -11.49
CA ASP A 66 -4.90 1.80 -12.61
C ASP A 66 -6.31 2.18 -12.21
N GLU A 67 -6.96 3.00 -13.04
CA GLU A 67 -8.29 3.49 -12.72
C GLU A 67 -9.31 2.38 -12.58
N ALA A 68 -9.18 1.35 -13.39
CA ALA A 68 -10.17 0.28 -13.39
C ALA A 68 -10.17 -0.49 -12.07
N HIS A 69 -9.03 -0.57 -11.41
CA HIS A 69 -8.89 -1.37 -10.19
C HIS A 69 -8.78 -0.51 -8.93
N ASN A 70 -8.80 0.81 -9.09
CA ASN A 70 -8.50 1.69 -7.95
C ASN A 70 -9.49 1.53 -6.80
N GLY A 71 -10.79 1.42 -7.10
CA GLY A 71 -11.78 1.29 -6.04
C GLY A 71 -11.59 0.03 -5.22
N GLU A 72 -11.35 -1.08 -5.90
CA GLU A 72 -11.15 -2.36 -5.24
C GLU A 72 -9.87 -2.37 -4.41
N VAL A 73 -8.80 -1.83 -4.97
CA VAL A 73 -7.53 -1.76 -4.26
C VAL A 73 -7.66 -0.86 -3.04
N CYS A 74 -8.34 0.27 -3.20
CA CYS A 74 -8.54 1.20 -2.11
C CYS A 74 -9.27 0.54 -0.94
N ASP A 75 -10.33 -0.21 -1.24
CA ASP A 75 -11.07 -0.90 -0.19
C ASP A 75 -10.20 -1.90 0.54
N GLN A 76 -9.42 -2.67 -0.20
CA GLN A 76 -8.56 -3.68 0.41
C GLN A 76 -7.44 -3.05 1.22
N MET A 77 -6.85 -1.97 0.72
CA MET A 77 -5.79 -1.30 1.45
C MET A 77 -6.30 -0.67 2.73
N LYS A 78 -7.52 -0.15 2.72
CA LYS A 78 -8.09 0.41 3.94
C LYS A 78 -8.29 -0.65 4.99
N GLN A 79 -8.66 -1.85 4.60
CA GLN A 79 -8.80 -2.94 5.56
C GLN A 79 -7.47 -3.34 6.16
N LEU A 80 -6.40 -3.24 5.37
CA LEU A 80 -5.07 -3.62 5.85
C LEU A 80 -4.46 -2.56 6.77
N CYS A 81 -4.73 -1.29 6.52
CA CYS A 81 -4.03 -0.21 7.20
C CYS A 81 -4.81 0.45 8.32
N ARG A 82 -6.09 0.14 8.46
CA ARG A 82 -6.91 0.74 9.49
C ARG A 82 -7.13 -0.23 10.64
N ASN A 83 -7.35 0.34 11.81
CA ASN A 83 -7.71 -0.42 12.99
C ASN A 83 -9.20 -0.23 13.20
N GLU A 84 -9.98 -1.18 12.72
CA GLU A 84 -11.44 -1.05 12.82
C GLU A 84 -12.00 -1.80 14.01
#